data_a0c991a71aaa058ab246b06a2e18d3ed
#
_entry.id   a0c991a71aaa058ab246b06a2e18d3ed
#
_cell.length_a   1.000
_cell.length_b   1.000
_cell.length_c   1.000
_cell.angle_alpha   90.00
_cell.angle_beta   90.00
_cell.angle_gamma   90.00
#
_symmetry.space_group_name_H-M   'P 1'
#
loop_
_entity.id
_entity.type
_entity.pdbx_description
1 polymer ?
#
loop_
_entity_poly.entity_id
_entity_poly.type
_entity_poly.pdbx_seq_one_letter_code
_entity_poly.pdbx_strand_id
1 'polypeptide(L)'
;MWGKLGWWDAAYRIPLIVYNPNEKHYEINDFTESVDLAPTILNWLNEDIPINWSGESLIDYTKKGRRESIKSHVVFEFDFSESHYSQFVEEKLLTPEECSLICIRTNKWKYVHFPSLPALLFDLENDSLEMKNLAEDIKYNEIKNTLLSELLSHRLRHQ
;
A
#
# COMPACT_ATOMS: atom_id res chain seq x y z
N MET A 1 9.13 9.33 18.18
CA MET A 1 9.56 8.07 17.53
C MET A 1 9.80 8.41 16.07
N TRP A 2 10.97 8.07 15.53
CA TRP A 2 11.35 8.35 14.15
C TRP A 2 11.38 7.03 13.39
N GLY A 3 10.56 6.88 12.32
CA GLY A 3 10.55 5.71 11.48
C GLY A 3 9.16 5.33 10.96
N LYS A 4 9.12 4.41 9.99
CA LYS A 4 7.88 3.84 9.48
C LYS A 4 7.42 2.75 10.45
N LEU A 5 6.26 2.93 11.05
CA LEU A 5 5.71 2.00 12.02
C LEU A 5 4.24 1.71 11.72
N GLY A 6 3.87 0.43 11.83
CA GLY A 6 2.48 -0.04 11.73
C GLY A 6 1.88 0.11 10.34
N TRP A 7 0.64 0.57 10.27
CA TRP A 7 -0.18 0.59 9.05
C TRP A 7 -0.63 1.99 8.61
N TRP A 8 -0.23 3.05 9.33
CA TRP A 8 -0.71 4.42 9.14
C TRP A 8 -0.31 5.01 7.79
N ASP A 9 -1.22 5.69 7.10
CA ASP A 9 -0.92 6.40 5.85
C ASP A 9 0.27 7.35 6.00
N ALA A 10 0.39 8.01 7.14
CA ALA A 10 1.52 8.89 7.44
C ALA A 10 2.89 8.19 7.38
N ALA A 11 2.95 6.87 7.55
CA ALA A 11 4.19 6.09 7.46
C ALA A 11 4.50 5.63 6.03
N TYR A 12 3.49 5.44 5.18
CA TYR A 12 3.64 4.82 3.86
C TYR A 12 3.41 5.79 2.70
N ARG A 13 2.67 6.86 2.90
CA ARG A 13 2.48 7.90 1.88
C ARG A 13 3.70 8.79 1.81
N ILE A 14 4.67 8.39 0.99
CA ILE A 14 5.91 9.12 0.76
C ILE A 14 5.81 9.95 -0.53
N PRO A 15 6.39 11.16 -0.60
CA PRO A 15 6.40 11.95 -1.82
C PRO A 15 7.29 11.30 -2.89
N LEU A 16 6.81 11.30 -4.13
CA LEU A 16 7.59 10.98 -5.32
C LEU A 16 7.67 12.22 -6.19
N ILE A 17 8.90 12.72 -6.43
CA ILE A 17 9.15 13.90 -7.24
C ILE A 17 10.04 13.50 -8.42
N VAL A 18 9.54 13.71 -9.63
CA VAL A 18 10.29 13.47 -10.87
C VAL A 18 10.51 14.80 -11.58
N TYR A 19 11.78 15.15 -11.80
CA TYR A 19 12.14 16.35 -12.55
C TYR A 19 12.47 15.99 -14.00
N ASN A 20 11.67 16.55 -14.93
CA ASN A 20 11.95 16.48 -16.38
C ASN A 20 12.00 17.92 -16.93
N PRO A 21 13.17 18.41 -17.39
CA PRO A 21 13.33 19.78 -17.85
C PRO A 21 12.50 20.11 -19.11
N ASN A 22 12.05 19.09 -19.83
CA ASN A 22 11.28 19.24 -21.07
C ASN A 22 9.76 19.25 -20.83
N GLU A 23 9.31 19.01 -19.60
CA GLU A 23 7.89 18.90 -19.25
C GLU A 23 7.45 20.03 -18.32
N LYS A 24 6.15 20.34 -18.39
CA LYS A 24 5.54 21.30 -17.47
C LYS A 24 5.26 20.63 -16.12
N HIS A 25 5.29 21.45 -15.07
CA HIS A 25 4.86 21.02 -13.74
C HIS A 25 3.40 20.59 -13.73
N TYR A 26 3.13 19.45 -13.11
CA TYR A 26 1.80 18.96 -12.76
C TYR A 26 1.89 18.00 -11.55
N GLU A 27 0.77 17.84 -10.88
CA GLU A 27 0.62 16.97 -9.73
C GLU A 27 -0.25 15.77 -10.10
N ILE A 28 0.15 14.59 -9.64
CA ILE A 28 -0.56 13.33 -9.86
C ILE A 28 -1.01 12.81 -8.50
N ASN A 29 -2.30 12.51 -8.39
CA ASN A 29 -2.92 11.99 -7.17
C ASN A 29 -3.25 10.49 -7.26
N ASP A 30 -2.77 9.81 -8.30
CA ASP A 30 -2.96 8.38 -8.48
C ASP A 30 -2.04 7.57 -7.57
N PHE A 31 -2.41 6.31 -7.36
CA PHE A 31 -1.57 5.39 -6.61
C PHE A 31 -0.29 5.05 -7.34
N THR A 32 0.81 5.20 -6.64
CA THR A 32 2.14 4.75 -7.07
C THR A 32 2.82 4.03 -5.92
N GLU A 33 3.72 3.10 -6.24
CA GLU A 33 4.45 2.31 -5.26
C GLU A 33 5.95 2.34 -5.55
N SER A 34 6.79 2.07 -4.56
CA SER A 34 8.25 2.05 -4.76
C SER A 34 8.71 0.99 -5.77
N VAL A 35 7.96 -0.10 -5.92
CA VAL A 35 8.23 -1.13 -6.93
C VAL A 35 8.07 -0.63 -8.37
N ASP A 36 7.37 0.50 -8.58
CA ASP A 36 7.17 1.12 -9.89
C ASP A 36 8.40 1.90 -10.38
N LEU A 37 9.34 2.21 -9.49
CA LEU A 37 10.52 3.02 -9.84
C LEU A 37 11.44 2.29 -10.81
N ALA A 38 11.75 1.04 -10.55
CA ALA A 38 12.68 0.27 -11.39
C ALA A 38 12.14 0.06 -12.82
N PRO A 39 10.88 -0.40 -13.05
CA PRO A 39 10.31 -0.45 -14.40
C PRO A 39 10.23 0.93 -15.07
N THR A 40 10.00 2.00 -14.31
CA THR A 40 10.02 3.37 -14.85
C THR A 40 11.39 3.75 -15.40
N ILE A 41 12.46 3.43 -14.67
CA ILE A 41 13.84 3.70 -15.09
C ILE A 41 14.19 2.91 -16.33
N LEU A 42 13.89 1.59 -16.38
CA LEU A 42 14.15 0.77 -17.56
C LEU A 42 13.41 1.31 -18.79
N ASN A 43 12.13 1.63 -18.64
CA ASN A 43 11.35 2.18 -19.73
C ASN A 43 11.86 3.56 -20.20
N TRP A 44 12.42 4.35 -19.28
CA TRP A 44 13.08 5.63 -19.63
C TRP A 44 14.36 5.43 -20.45
N LEU A 45 15.05 4.33 -20.21
CA LEU A 45 16.27 3.94 -20.93
C LEU A 45 15.97 3.18 -22.24
N ASN A 46 14.68 2.96 -22.57
CA ASN A 46 14.19 2.11 -23.65
C ASN A 46 14.64 0.65 -23.52
N GLU A 47 14.76 0.16 -22.29
CA GLU A 47 15.05 -1.23 -21.96
C GLU A 47 13.76 -1.99 -21.63
N ASP A 48 13.77 -3.31 -21.88
CA ASP A 48 12.64 -4.18 -21.58
C ASP A 48 12.46 -4.37 -20.07
N ILE A 49 11.20 -4.32 -19.62
CA ILE A 49 10.83 -4.61 -18.25
C ILE A 49 10.69 -6.13 -18.10
N PRO A 50 11.39 -6.75 -17.12
CA PRO A 50 11.26 -8.18 -16.87
C PRO A 50 9.80 -8.57 -16.55
N ILE A 51 9.30 -9.63 -17.18
CA ILE A 51 7.89 -10.05 -17.10
C ILE A 51 7.45 -10.45 -15.69
N ASN A 52 8.39 -10.82 -14.82
CA ASN A 52 8.15 -11.22 -13.43
C ASN A 52 8.17 -10.05 -12.43
N TRP A 53 8.32 -8.81 -12.90
CA TRP A 53 8.27 -7.64 -12.02
C TRP A 53 6.83 -7.23 -11.75
N SER A 54 6.53 -6.93 -10.49
CA SER A 54 5.18 -6.53 -10.04
C SER A 54 4.88 -5.04 -10.26
N GLY A 55 5.93 -4.21 -10.42
CA GLY A 55 5.77 -2.77 -10.59
C GLY A 55 5.40 -2.41 -12.03
N GLU A 56 4.73 -1.29 -12.19
CA GLU A 56 4.35 -0.70 -13.46
C GLU A 56 5.13 0.58 -13.76
N SER A 57 5.47 0.79 -15.05
CA SER A 57 6.19 2.02 -15.43
C SER A 57 5.29 3.25 -15.28
N LEU A 58 5.81 4.27 -14.58
CA LEU A 58 5.18 5.57 -14.41
C LEU A 58 5.55 6.56 -15.53
N ILE A 59 6.23 6.10 -16.59
CA ILE A 59 6.75 6.98 -17.66
C ILE A 59 5.63 7.80 -18.32
N ASP A 60 4.43 7.23 -18.43
CA ASP A 60 3.30 7.92 -19.02
C ASP A 60 2.78 9.06 -18.15
N TYR A 61 2.99 9.02 -16.84
CA TYR A 61 2.70 10.16 -15.96
C TYR A 61 3.65 11.33 -16.20
N THR A 62 4.80 11.10 -16.80
CA THR A 62 5.74 12.17 -17.19
C THR A 62 5.37 12.83 -18.52
N LYS A 63 4.35 12.32 -19.23
CA LYS A 63 3.89 12.83 -20.52
C LYS A 63 2.57 13.59 -20.36
N LYS A 64 2.45 14.69 -21.07
CA LYS A 64 1.26 15.54 -21.06
C LYS A 64 0.01 14.75 -21.55
N GLY A 65 -1.06 14.80 -20.79
CA GLY A 65 -2.40 14.37 -21.23
C GLY A 65 -2.87 13.03 -20.73
N ARG A 66 -2.12 12.29 -19.91
CA ARG A 66 -2.63 11.07 -19.28
C ARG A 66 -3.70 11.39 -18.24
N ARG A 67 -4.82 10.68 -18.28
CA ARG A 67 -6.00 10.90 -17.42
C ARG A 67 -6.46 9.65 -16.68
N GLU A 68 -5.92 8.46 -17.02
CA GLU A 68 -6.36 7.21 -16.42
C GLU A 68 -5.37 6.77 -15.33
N SER A 69 -5.90 6.43 -14.17
CA SER A 69 -5.13 5.82 -13.09
C SER A 69 -4.65 4.43 -13.50
N ILE A 70 -3.40 4.11 -13.19
CA ILE A 70 -2.85 2.78 -13.45
C ILE A 70 -3.39 1.78 -12.42
N LYS A 71 -3.55 2.21 -11.17
CA LYS A 71 -3.89 1.35 -10.04
C LYS A 71 -5.16 1.82 -9.34
N SER A 72 -6.03 0.88 -8.99
CA SER A 72 -7.20 1.12 -8.15
C SER A 72 -6.90 1.07 -6.65
N HIS A 73 -5.78 0.43 -6.28
CA HIS A 73 -5.34 0.24 -4.90
C HIS A 73 -3.82 0.05 -4.84
N VAL A 74 -3.29 0.14 -3.64
CA VAL A 74 -1.91 -0.23 -3.30
C VAL A 74 -1.92 -1.28 -2.19
N VAL A 75 -0.87 -2.13 -2.17
CA VAL A 75 -0.68 -3.16 -1.15
C VAL A 75 0.71 -3.03 -0.55
N PHE A 76 0.81 -3.13 0.76
CA PHE A 76 2.10 -3.20 1.43
C PHE A 76 2.08 -4.23 2.56
N GLU A 77 3.24 -4.77 2.85
CA GLU A 77 3.48 -5.70 3.95
C GLU A 77 4.43 -5.05 4.96
N PHE A 78 4.28 -5.41 6.23
CA PHE A 78 5.16 -4.95 7.29
C PHE A 78 5.37 -6.06 8.31
N ASP A 79 6.64 -6.34 8.62
CA ASP A 79 7.06 -7.21 9.68
C ASP A 79 7.39 -6.37 10.92
N PHE A 80 6.74 -6.67 12.05
CA PHE A 80 6.94 -6.00 13.32
C PHE A 80 7.56 -6.88 14.39
N SER A 81 8.21 -7.99 14.00
CA SER A 81 8.94 -8.90 14.91
C SER A 81 10.15 -8.25 15.57
N GLU A 82 10.66 -7.15 14.97
CA GLU A 82 11.87 -6.49 15.45
C GLU A 82 11.66 -5.53 16.63
N SER A 83 12.77 -5.08 17.19
CA SER A 83 12.99 -4.47 18.49
C SER A 83 12.04 -3.36 18.96
N HIS A 84 11.38 -2.64 18.07
CA HIS A 84 10.49 -1.53 18.45
C HIS A 84 9.12 -2.00 18.95
N TYR A 85 8.75 -3.24 18.68
CA TYR A 85 7.50 -3.87 19.09
C TYR A 85 7.70 -5.01 20.09
N SER A 86 8.92 -5.24 20.60
CA SER A 86 9.25 -6.36 21.48
C SER A 86 8.28 -6.46 22.66
N GLN A 87 8.02 -5.35 23.35
CA GLN A 87 7.08 -5.32 24.46
C GLN A 87 5.66 -5.72 24.04
N PHE A 88 5.16 -5.23 22.91
CA PHE A 88 3.84 -5.60 22.38
C PHE A 88 3.78 -7.06 21.98
N VAL A 89 4.83 -7.56 21.32
CA VAL A 89 4.96 -8.97 20.90
C VAL A 89 4.94 -9.89 22.12
N GLU A 90 5.71 -9.57 23.16
CA GLU A 90 5.75 -10.31 24.43
C GLU A 90 4.40 -10.27 25.15
N GLU A 91 3.76 -9.12 25.27
CA GLU A 91 2.44 -8.98 25.91
C GLU A 91 1.34 -9.77 25.20
N LYS A 92 1.43 -9.91 23.88
CA LYS A 92 0.48 -10.66 23.05
C LYS A 92 0.87 -12.12 22.84
N LEU A 93 2.04 -12.55 23.32
CA LEU A 93 2.59 -13.91 23.16
C LEU A 93 2.64 -14.34 21.67
N LEU A 94 2.99 -13.40 20.78
CA LEU A 94 3.08 -13.67 19.35
C LEU A 94 4.39 -14.38 18.99
N THR A 95 4.30 -15.34 18.09
CA THR A 95 5.50 -15.91 17.45
C THR A 95 6.03 -14.97 16.36
N PRO A 96 7.30 -15.10 15.92
CA PRO A 96 7.83 -14.28 14.83
C PRO A 96 6.98 -14.35 13.55
N GLU A 97 6.44 -15.51 13.21
CA GLU A 97 5.59 -15.72 12.02
C GLU A 97 4.24 -14.98 12.12
N GLU A 98 3.79 -14.67 13.33
CA GLU A 98 2.57 -13.93 13.60
C GLU A 98 2.78 -12.41 13.62
N CYS A 99 4.04 -11.97 13.67
CA CYS A 99 4.45 -10.57 13.73
C CYS A 99 4.48 -9.91 12.35
N SER A 100 3.45 -10.10 11.56
CA SER A 100 3.34 -9.51 10.24
C SER A 100 1.95 -8.93 10.00
N LEU A 101 1.87 -8.00 9.07
CA LEU A 101 0.62 -7.50 8.54
C LEU A 101 0.70 -7.32 7.03
N ILE A 102 -0.45 -7.40 6.39
CA ILE A 102 -0.63 -7.00 4.99
C ILE A 102 -1.78 -6.02 4.89
N CYS A 103 -1.59 -4.96 4.14
CA CYS A 103 -2.55 -3.88 4.01
C CYS A 103 -2.92 -3.66 2.55
N ILE A 104 -4.22 -3.52 2.27
CA ILE A 104 -4.74 -2.99 1.01
C ILE A 104 -5.39 -1.63 1.25
N ARG A 105 -5.04 -0.65 0.42
CA ARG A 105 -5.54 0.71 0.50
C ARG A 105 -6.10 1.15 -0.85
N THR A 106 -7.39 1.45 -0.89
CA THR A 106 -8.11 2.08 -2.00
C THR A 106 -8.29 3.57 -1.73
N ASN A 107 -8.89 4.33 -2.64
CA ASN A 107 -9.20 5.75 -2.39
C ASN A 107 -10.06 5.96 -1.15
N LYS A 108 -11.01 5.06 -0.90
CA LYS A 108 -11.99 5.17 0.18
C LYS A 108 -11.68 4.31 1.40
N TRP A 109 -11.21 3.10 1.18
CA TRP A 109 -11.11 2.09 2.22
C TRP A 109 -9.67 1.65 2.43
N LYS A 110 -9.37 1.31 3.68
CA LYS A 110 -8.12 0.66 4.06
C LYS A 110 -8.42 -0.54 4.93
N TYR A 111 -7.91 -1.70 4.54
CA TYR A 111 -8.04 -2.93 5.30
C TYR A 111 -6.66 -3.46 5.65
N VAL A 112 -6.47 -3.83 6.94
CA VAL A 112 -5.24 -4.41 7.45
C VAL A 112 -5.55 -5.79 7.98
N HIS A 113 -4.84 -6.78 7.48
CA HIS A 113 -4.93 -8.16 7.92
C HIS A 113 -3.70 -8.55 8.71
N PHE A 114 -3.93 -9.27 9.80
CA PHE A 114 -2.90 -9.88 10.64
C PHE A 114 -3.14 -11.39 10.71
N PRO A 115 -2.09 -12.22 10.82
CA PRO A 115 -2.25 -13.67 11.00
C PRO A 115 -3.02 -14.02 12.27
N SER A 116 -2.75 -13.35 13.40
CA SER A 116 -3.25 -13.72 14.73
C SER A 116 -3.86 -12.58 15.54
N LEU A 117 -3.92 -11.37 14.97
CA LEU A 117 -4.56 -10.23 15.61
C LEU A 117 -5.86 -9.85 14.89
N PRO A 118 -6.80 -9.14 15.58
CA PRO A 118 -7.99 -8.61 14.93
C PRO A 118 -7.65 -7.71 13.75
N ALA A 119 -8.38 -7.87 12.65
CA ALA A 119 -8.22 -7.02 11.48
C ALA A 119 -8.65 -5.58 11.75
N LEU A 120 -8.17 -4.65 10.91
CA LEU A 120 -8.56 -3.25 10.94
C LEU A 120 -9.23 -2.87 9.61
N LEU A 121 -10.25 -2.03 9.69
CA LEU A 121 -10.92 -1.43 8.52
C LEU A 121 -11.20 0.04 8.79
N PHE A 122 -10.81 0.90 7.86
CA PHE A 122 -10.99 2.35 7.97
C PHE A 122 -11.70 2.92 6.75
N ASP A 123 -12.64 3.84 6.99
CA ASP A 123 -13.28 4.67 5.97
C ASP A 123 -12.49 5.99 5.83
N LEU A 124 -11.56 6.04 4.90
CA LEU A 124 -10.63 7.16 4.74
C LEU A 124 -11.30 8.47 4.26
N GLU A 125 -12.53 8.39 3.70
CA GLU A 125 -13.30 9.58 3.34
C GLU A 125 -13.85 10.29 4.58
N ASN A 126 -14.26 9.53 5.60
CA ASN A 126 -14.86 10.06 6.83
C ASN A 126 -13.90 10.04 8.03
N ASP A 127 -12.81 9.29 7.94
CA ASP A 127 -11.80 9.12 8.98
C ASP A 127 -10.38 9.08 8.38
N SER A 128 -9.94 10.21 7.87
CA SER A 128 -8.62 10.35 7.23
C SER A 128 -7.43 10.15 8.20
N LEU A 129 -7.68 10.16 9.51
CA LEU A 129 -6.69 9.91 10.55
C LEU A 129 -6.68 8.45 11.04
N GLU A 130 -7.53 7.59 10.48
CA GLU A 130 -7.56 6.17 10.81
C GLU A 130 -7.78 5.90 12.31
N MET A 131 -8.68 6.64 12.94
CA MET A 131 -8.93 6.59 14.37
C MET A 131 -10.00 5.57 14.77
N LYS A 132 -10.90 5.21 13.83
CA LYS A 132 -12.05 4.36 14.10
C LYS A 132 -11.98 3.05 13.32
N ASN A 133 -11.66 1.96 14.01
CA ASN A 133 -11.72 0.63 13.42
C ASN A 133 -13.19 0.18 13.20
N LEU A 134 -13.54 -0.16 11.97
CA LEU A 134 -14.86 -0.62 11.54
C LEU A 134 -14.91 -2.15 11.29
N ALA A 135 -13.81 -2.88 11.48
CA ALA A 135 -13.70 -4.28 11.06
C ALA A 135 -14.67 -5.22 11.79
N GLU A 136 -15.13 -4.87 12.99
CA GLU A 136 -16.08 -5.67 13.79
C GLU A 136 -17.54 -5.25 13.58
N ASP A 137 -17.80 -4.13 12.93
CA ASP A 137 -19.18 -3.70 12.64
C ASP A 137 -19.75 -4.48 11.46
N ILE A 138 -20.82 -5.23 11.71
CA ILE A 138 -21.52 -6.09 10.74
C ILE A 138 -21.90 -5.33 9.46
N LYS A 139 -22.18 -4.04 9.55
CA LYS A 139 -22.54 -3.20 8.40
C LYS A 139 -21.45 -3.14 7.33
N TYR A 140 -20.20 -3.37 7.70
CA TYR A 140 -19.06 -3.27 6.81
C TYR A 140 -18.50 -4.64 6.40
N ASN A 141 -19.16 -5.75 6.76
CA ASN A 141 -18.70 -7.09 6.43
C ASN A 141 -18.53 -7.35 4.93
N GLU A 142 -19.44 -6.83 4.11
CA GLU A 142 -19.35 -6.97 2.65
C GLU A 142 -18.09 -6.26 2.11
N ILE A 143 -17.83 -5.03 2.56
CA ILE A 143 -16.65 -4.26 2.18
C ILE A 143 -15.38 -4.96 2.64
N LYS A 144 -15.34 -5.40 3.90
CA LYS A 144 -14.22 -6.15 4.46
C LYS A 144 -13.90 -7.40 3.64
N ASN A 145 -14.92 -8.19 3.28
CA ASN A 145 -14.74 -9.42 2.50
C ASN A 145 -14.28 -9.13 1.07
N THR A 146 -14.76 -8.06 0.45
CA THR A 146 -14.31 -7.62 -0.88
C THR A 146 -12.82 -7.27 -0.85
N LEU A 147 -12.39 -6.44 0.10
CA LEU A 147 -10.99 -6.04 0.24
C LEU A 147 -10.09 -7.22 0.58
N LEU A 148 -10.55 -8.15 1.42
CA LEU A 148 -9.80 -9.38 1.72
C LEU A 148 -9.64 -10.25 0.46
N SER A 149 -10.69 -10.38 -0.37
CA SER A 149 -10.62 -11.13 -1.63
C SER A 149 -9.67 -10.48 -2.64
N GLU A 150 -9.69 -9.15 -2.75
CA GLU A 150 -8.75 -8.42 -3.60
C GLU A 150 -7.30 -8.58 -3.13
N LEU A 151 -7.07 -8.49 -1.82
CA LEU A 151 -5.76 -8.68 -1.21
C LEU A 151 -5.23 -10.10 -1.45
N LEU A 152 -6.06 -11.13 -1.30
CA LEU A 152 -5.70 -12.50 -1.59
C LEU A 152 -5.37 -12.69 -3.09
N SER A 153 -6.17 -12.10 -3.96
CA SER A 153 -5.94 -12.12 -5.41
C SER A 153 -4.65 -11.41 -5.81
N HIS A 154 -4.34 -10.28 -5.16
CA HIS A 154 -3.07 -9.58 -5.32
C HIS A 154 -1.90 -10.49 -4.94
N ARG A 155 -1.95 -11.10 -3.76
CA ARG A 155 -0.88 -11.97 -3.27
C ARG A 155 -0.64 -13.18 -4.17
N LEU A 156 -1.70 -13.80 -4.71
CA LEU A 156 -1.58 -14.94 -5.62
C LEU A 156 -0.96 -14.56 -6.98
N ARG A 157 -1.11 -13.32 -7.42
CA ARG A 157 -0.51 -12.83 -8.69
C ARG A 157 0.97 -12.46 -8.56
N HIS A 158 1.43 -12.16 -7.34
CA HIS A 158 2.78 -11.62 -7.08
C HIS A 158 3.63 -12.53 -6.17
N GLN A 159 3.37 -13.83 -6.22
CA GLN A 159 4.19 -14.87 -5.55
C GLN A 159 5.44 -15.22 -6.35
#